data_3d9919984b69df581ee1bcae1dacdeaa
#
_entry.id   3d9919984b69df581ee1bcae1dacdeaa
#
_cell.length_a   1.000
_cell.length_b   1.000
_cell.length_c   1.000
_cell.angle_alpha   90.00
_cell.angle_beta   90.00
_cell.angle_gamma   90.00
#
_symmetry.space_group_name_H-M   'P 1'
#
loop_
_entity.id
_entity.type
_entity.pdbx_description
1 polymer ?
#
loop_
_entity_poly.entity_id
_entity_poly.type
_entity_poly.pdbx_seq_one_letter_code
_entity_poly.pdbx_strand_id
1 'polypeptide(L)'
;MKGKRILVVSQHYWPENFRITDICAGFAADGCEVDVLCGLPNYPKGEWFEGYRYTGPRRESHAGVQIFRAGEIRRRGNTSLRIFLNYISFPVTALFNLPRLHGRKYDAVFCYETSPVLMMLPAVVYAKLHRVPLTTYVLDLWPENLYSVMPVRNKALRAVAAGVSHWFYRRSERLVAMSPALDERLAAIAPRAQRTVVPQYCEDLYAQDVHDAALESRFAGRFNVVFAGNISPAQNLPLLVECARRLKAADRRDVHFVIVGDGMSRDALEQEIAAADVADWFTFEGQHPVTDIPAYHTMADALFAALNA
;
A
#
# COMPACT_ATOMS: atom_id res chain seq x y z
N MET A 1 -19.39 -16.20 -7.71
CA MET A 1 -18.16 -16.80 -8.31
C MET A 1 -17.84 -18.20 -7.75
N LYS A 2 -18.79 -18.86 -7.08
CA LYS A 2 -18.59 -20.18 -6.44
C LYS A 2 -17.94 -21.21 -7.37
N GLY A 3 -16.96 -21.95 -6.86
CA GLY A 3 -16.26 -23.02 -7.56
C GLY A 3 -15.22 -22.52 -8.59
N LYS A 4 -15.01 -21.21 -8.74
CA LYS A 4 -13.95 -20.67 -9.59
C LYS A 4 -12.61 -20.73 -8.87
N ARG A 5 -11.55 -21.05 -9.61
CA ARG A 5 -10.18 -21.01 -9.09
C ARG A 5 -9.45 -19.76 -9.61
N ILE A 6 -8.92 -18.96 -8.70
CA ILE A 6 -8.27 -17.69 -8.98
C ILE A 6 -6.81 -17.77 -8.56
N LEU A 7 -5.90 -17.44 -9.49
CA LEU A 7 -4.52 -17.15 -9.15
C LEU A 7 -4.39 -15.66 -8.86
N VAL A 8 -4.01 -15.31 -7.64
CA VAL A 8 -3.67 -13.95 -7.26
C VAL A 8 -2.15 -13.78 -7.30
N VAL A 9 -1.70 -12.71 -7.90
CA VAL A 9 -0.28 -12.32 -7.92
C VAL A 9 -0.13 -10.96 -7.25
N SER A 10 0.65 -10.93 -6.17
CA SER A 10 0.99 -9.70 -5.44
C SER A 10 2.40 -9.85 -4.87
N GLN A 11 3.23 -8.81 -4.95
CA GLN A 11 4.56 -8.86 -4.33
C GLN A 11 4.42 -8.97 -2.80
N HIS A 12 3.54 -8.17 -2.22
CA HIS A 12 3.27 -8.12 -0.79
C HIS A 12 1.98 -8.87 -0.45
N TYR A 13 2.02 -9.65 0.62
CA TYR A 13 0.88 -10.41 1.14
C TYR A 13 1.07 -10.73 2.62
N TRP A 14 0.02 -11.23 3.29
CA TRP A 14 0.12 -11.64 4.69
C TRP A 14 1.48 -12.30 5.03
N PRO A 15 2.11 -11.99 6.18
CA PRO A 15 1.64 -11.19 7.31
C PRO A 15 1.90 -9.67 7.18
N GLU A 16 2.32 -9.20 6.00
CA GLU A 16 2.41 -7.77 5.71
C GLU A 16 1.00 -7.17 5.64
N ASN A 17 0.82 -5.96 6.16
CA ASN A 17 -0.49 -5.31 6.24
C ASN A 17 -0.89 -4.68 4.90
N PHE A 18 -1.38 -5.51 3.98
CA PHE A 18 -1.92 -5.09 2.69
C PHE A 18 -3.34 -5.61 2.49
N ARG A 19 -4.23 -4.78 1.97
CA ARG A 19 -5.66 -5.11 1.74
C ARG A 19 -5.90 -6.31 0.84
N ILE A 20 -4.92 -6.71 0.06
CA ILE A 20 -5.03 -7.92 -0.76
C ILE A 20 -5.29 -9.18 0.09
N THR A 21 -4.86 -9.19 1.34
CA THR A 21 -5.15 -10.29 2.26
C THR A 21 -6.66 -10.43 2.49
N ASP A 22 -7.34 -9.32 2.77
CA ASP A 22 -8.78 -9.31 3.00
C ASP A 22 -9.56 -9.58 1.72
N ILE A 23 -9.12 -9.02 0.59
CA ILE A 23 -9.71 -9.27 -0.73
C ILE A 23 -9.68 -10.77 -1.06
N CYS A 24 -8.54 -11.44 -0.81
CA CYS A 24 -8.42 -12.88 -1.04
C CYS A 24 -9.28 -13.70 -0.08
N ALA A 25 -9.34 -13.31 1.19
CA ALA A 25 -10.21 -13.94 2.18
C ALA A 25 -11.70 -13.79 1.78
N GLY A 26 -12.10 -12.62 1.27
CA GLY A 26 -13.43 -12.37 0.74
C GLY A 26 -13.75 -13.28 -0.46
N PHE A 27 -12.84 -13.42 -1.42
CA PHE A 27 -13.02 -14.37 -2.53
C PHE A 27 -13.17 -15.82 -2.05
N ALA A 28 -12.40 -16.22 -1.03
CA ALA A 28 -12.51 -17.55 -0.45
C ALA A 28 -13.85 -17.75 0.27
N ALA A 29 -14.32 -16.74 1.02
CA ALA A 29 -15.61 -16.74 1.68
C ALA A 29 -16.79 -16.83 0.68
N ASP A 30 -16.64 -16.21 -0.50
CA ASP A 30 -17.59 -16.30 -1.62
C ASP A 30 -17.55 -17.65 -2.33
N GLY A 31 -16.71 -18.60 -1.89
CA GLY A 31 -16.61 -19.96 -2.40
C GLY A 31 -15.68 -20.12 -3.61
N CYS A 32 -14.75 -19.19 -3.83
CA CYS A 32 -13.65 -19.37 -4.76
C CYS A 32 -12.51 -20.18 -4.14
N GLU A 33 -11.80 -20.97 -4.96
CA GLU A 33 -10.49 -21.49 -4.60
C GLU A 33 -9.44 -20.42 -4.93
N VAL A 34 -8.73 -19.92 -3.93
CA VAL A 34 -7.75 -18.83 -4.10
C VAL A 34 -6.35 -19.34 -3.79
N ASP A 35 -5.47 -19.16 -4.75
CA ASP A 35 -4.04 -19.40 -4.61
C ASP A 35 -3.31 -18.05 -4.82
N VAL A 36 -2.40 -17.71 -3.91
CA VAL A 36 -1.62 -16.46 -3.98
C VAL A 36 -0.16 -16.77 -4.26
N LEU A 37 0.40 -16.17 -5.30
CA LEU A 37 1.84 -16.13 -5.56
C LEU A 37 2.38 -14.78 -5.12
N CYS A 38 3.23 -14.77 -4.09
CA CYS A 38 3.76 -13.55 -3.47
C CYS A 38 5.22 -13.69 -3.07
N GLY A 39 5.82 -12.58 -2.63
CA GLY A 39 7.18 -12.51 -2.11
C GLY A 39 7.31 -13.06 -0.68
N LEU A 40 8.55 -13.04 -0.18
CA LEU A 40 8.83 -13.23 1.24
C LEU A 40 8.57 -11.93 2.00
N PRO A 41 7.82 -11.95 3.11
CA PRO A 41 7.43 -10.73 3.80
C PRO A 41 8.63 -10.01 4.42
N ASN A 42 8.79 -8.73 4.06
CA ASN A 42 9.88 -7.87 4.55
C ASN A 42 9.53 -6.38 4.61
N TYR A 43 8.33 -5.99 4.22
CA TYR A 43 7.87 -4.61 4.24
C TYR A 43 7.15 -4.27 5.57
N PRO A 44 7.31 -3.07 6.15
CA PRO A 44 8.08 -1.92 5.63
C PRO A 44 9.54 -1.87 6.08
N LYS A 45 9.92 -2.60 7.12
CA LYS A 45 11.23 -2.47 7.81
C LYS A 45 12.41 -3.03 7.00
N GLY A 46 12.16 -3.78 5.93
CA GLY A 46 13.22 -4.43 5.15
C GLY A 46 13.88 -5.60 5.86
N GLU A 47 13.27 -6.09 6.93
CA GLU A 47 13.70 -7.26 7.70
C GLU A 47 12.67 -8.38 7.55
N TRP A 48 13.11 -9.65 7.70
CA TRP A 48 12.18 -10.77 7.66
C TRP A 48 11.21 -10.70 8.84
N PHE A 49 9.96 -11.00 8.59
CA PHE A 49 9.01 -11.31 9.65
C PHE A 49 9.45 -12.59 10.39
N GLU A 50 9.04 -12.74 11.63
CA GLU A 50 9.33 -13.92 12.43
C GLU A 50 8.88 -15.20 11.72
N GLY A 51 9.73 -16.23 11.70
CA GLY A 51 9.47 -17.49 11.00
C GLY A 51 9.81 -17.49 9.50
N TYR A 52 10.10 -16.34 8.89
CA TYR A 52 10.41 -16.25 7.44
C TYR A 52 11.92 -16.12 7.19
N ARG A 53 12.39 -16.87 6.18
CA ARG A 53 13.81 -16.86 5.74
C ARG A 53 13.92 -17.49 4.34
N TYR A 54 15.05 -17.33 3.68
CA TYR A 54 15.29 -17.93 2.35
C TYR A 54 15.13 -19.44 2.31
N THR A 55 15.50 -20.13 3.39
CA THR A 55 15.42 -21.60 3.52
C THR A 55 14.11 -22.07 4.18
N GLY A 56 13.20 -21.16 4.47
CA GLY A 56 11.91 -21.45 5.11
C GLY A 56 10.87 -22.06 4.17
N PRO A 57 9.69 -22.36 4.71
CA PRO A 57 8.56 -22.88 3.94
C PRO A 57 8.20 -21.96 2.80
N ARG A 58 7.90 -22.55 1.62
CA ARG A 58 7.48 -21.83 0.42
C ARG A 58 6.00 -22.01 0.12
N ARG A 59 5.31 -22.75 0.97
CA ARG A 59 3.87 -22.98 0.87
C ARG A 59 3.27 -22.97 2.26
N GLU A 60 2.21 -22.21 2.41
CA GLU A 60 1.44 -22.06 3.64
C GLU A 60 -0.03 -21.76 3.32
N SER A 61 -0.89 -21.67 4.32
CA SER A 61 -2.28 -21.26 4.15
C SER A 61 -2.67 -20.25 5.23
N HIS A 62 -3.52 -19.30 4.85
CA HIS A 62 -4.10 -18.30 5.75
C HIS A 62 -5.51 -17.94 5.27
N ALA A 63 -6.47 -17.88 6.20
CA ALA A 63 -7.86 -17.48 5.92
C ALA A 63 -8.50 -18.22 4.71
N GLY A 64 -8.27 -19.53 4.57
CA GLY A 64 -8.80 -20.33 3.46
C GLY A 64 -8.03 -20.21 2.14
N VAL A 65 -6.99 -19.40 2.09
CA VAL A 65 -6.17 -19.11 0.89
C VAL A 65 -4.87 -19.92 0.94
N GLN A 66 -4.47 -20.51 -0.20
CA GLN A 66 -3.16 -21.16 -0.36
C GLN A 66 -2.12 -20.14 -0.81
N ILE A 67 -0.98 -20.08 -0.15
CA ILE A 67 0.07 -19.09 -0.41
C ILE A 67 1.31 -19.80 -0.93
N PHE A 68 1.86 -19.30 -2.03
CA PHE A 68 3.11 -19.74 -2.65
C PHE A 68 4.14 -18.60 -2.60
N ARG A 69 5.23 -18.79 -1.85
CA ARG A 69 6.26 -17.79 -1.64
C ARG A 69 7.38 -17.89 -2.68
N ALA A 70 7.54 -16.85 -3.46
CA ALA A 70 8.73 -16.62 -4.28
C ALA A 70 9.87 -16.06 -3.43
N GLY A 71 11.12 -16.25 -3.88
CA GLY A 71 12.27 -15.64 -3.24
C GLY A 71 12.27 -14.13 -3.49
N GLU A 72 12.73 -13.35 -2.51
CA GLU A 72 12.82 -11.91 -2.64
C GLU A 72 14.02 -11.37 -1.88
N ILE A 73 14.78 -10.45 -2.47
CA ILE A 73 15.88 -9.78 -1.79
C ILE A 73 15.29 -8.71 -0.86
N ARG A 74 15.50 -8.82 0.44
CA ARG A 74 14.98 -7.87 1.42
C ARG A 74 15.58 -6.47 1.26
N ARG A 75 14.80 -5.45 1.62
CA ARG A 75 15.16 -4.02 1.52
C ARG A 75 16.08 -3.53 2.64
N ARG A 76 16.88 -4.38 3.25
CA ARG A 76 17.70 -4.07 4.43
C ARG A 76 18.39 -2.71 4.31
N GLY A 77 18.13 -1.81 5.28
CA GLY A 77 18.66 -0.45 5.30
C GLY A 77 18.06 0.50 4.27
N ASN A 78 17.02 0.08 3.53
CA ASN A 78 16.26 0.90 2.56
C ASN A 78 17.13 1.72 1.58
N THR A 79 18.34 1.23 1.22
CA THR A 79 19.18 1.87 0.21
C THR A 79 18.57 1.69 -1.19
N SER A 80 18.76 2.68 -2.08
CA SER A 80 18.21 2.65 -3.45
C SER A 80 18.57 1.36 -4.20
N LEU A 81 19.80 0.85 -4.05
CA LEU A 81 20.22 -0.40 -4.66
C LEU A 81 19.45 -1.60 -4.09
N ARG A 82 19.23 -1.65 -2.79
CA ARG A 82 18.49 -2.75 -2.14
C ARG A 82 17.03 -2.73 -2.53
N ILE A 83 16.42 -1.55 -2.62
CA ILE A 83 15.05 -1.37 -3.11
C ILE A 83 14.94 -1.85 -4.57
N PHE A 84 15.88 -1.46 -5.42
CA PHE A 84 15.93 -1.89 -6.82
C PHE A 84 16.07 -3.42 -6.96
N LEU A 85 17.00 -4.02 -6.20
CA LEU A 85 17.17 -5.49 -6.19
C LEU A 85 15.95 -6.22 -5.65
N ASN A 86 15.28 -5.68 -4.63
CA ASN A 86 14.01 -6.20 -4.14
C ASN A 86 12.96 -6.21 -5.26
N TYR A 87 12.80 -5.10 -5.97
CA TYR A 87 11.85 -4.92 -7.05
C TYR A 87 12.05 -5.86 -8.24
N ILE A 88 13.30 -6.22 -8.55
CA ILE A 88 13.58 -7.15 -9.66
C ILE A 88 13.56 -8.60 -9.19
N SER A 89 13.97 -8.89 -7.97
CA SER A 89 14.10 -10.26 -7.49
C SER A 89 12.77 -11.00 -7.42
N PHE A 90 11.69 -10.32 -6.98
CA PHE A 90 10.37 -10.94 -6.90
C PHE A 90 9.86 -11.42 -8.27
N PRO A 91 9.73 -10.57 -9.31
CA PRO A 91 9.20 -11.04 -10.59
C PRO A 91 10.03 -12.16 -11.21
N VAL A 92 11.36 -12.12 -11.07
CA VAL A 92 12.25 -13.17 -11.59
C VAL A 92 12.04 -14.49 -10.84
N THR A 93 12.10 -14.46 -9.51
CA THR A 93 11.93 -15.69 -8.72
C THR A 93 10.52 -16.24 -8.78
N ALA A 94 9.51 -15.38 -8.91
CA ALA A 94 8.12 -15.78 -9.09
C ALA A 94 7.91 -16.53 -10.41
N LEU A 95 8.60 -16.16 -11.49
CA LEU A 95 8.58 -16.95 -12.74
C LEU A 95 9.05 -18.39 -12.52
N PHE A 96 10.12 -18.58 -11.76
CA PHE A 96 10.63 -19.91 -11.42
C PHE A 96 9.70 -20.68 -10.46
N ASN A 97 8.74 -20.03 -9.85
CA ASN A 97 7.71 -20.65 -9.01
C ASN A 97 6.45 -21.05 -9.80
N LEU A 98 6.23 -20.52 -11.02
CA LEU A 98 5.07 -20.91 -11.84
C LEU A 98 4.94 -22.42 -12.06
N PRO A 99 6.03 -23.20 -12.26
CA PRO A 99 5.91 -24.67 -12.35
C PRO A 99 5.34 -25.34 -11.10
N ARG A 100 5.48 -24.73 -9.91
CA ARG A 100 4.86 -25.25 -8.68
C ARG A 100 3.34 -25.15 -8.65
N LEU A 101 2.78 -24.33 -9.53
CA LEU A 101 1.35 -24.20 -9.78
C LEU A 101 0.89 -25.20 -10.86
N HIS A 102 1.81 -26.03 -11.40
CA HIS A 102 1.50 -27.01 -12.42
C HIS A 102 0.44 -28.01 -11.91
N GLY A 103 -0.49 -28.39 -12.79
CA GLY A 103 -1.64 -29.23 -12.44
C GLY A 103 -2.83 -28.46 -11.83
N ARG A 104 -2.66 -27.19 -11.46
CA ARG A 104 -3.74 -26.31 -11.04
C ARG A 104 -4.23 -25.50 -12.24
N LYS A 105 -5.49 -25.68 -12.60
CA LYS A 105 -6.12 -24.90 -13.68
C LYS A 105 -6.86 -23.74 -13.02
N TYR A 106 -6.46 -22.52 -13.33
CA TYR A 106 -7.15 -21.31 -12.87
C TYR A 106 -8.10 -20.80 -13.94
N ASP A 107 -9.25 -20.27 -13.51
CA ASP A 107 -10.23 -19.63 -14.38
C ASP A 107 -9.84 -18.18 -14.70
N ALA A 108 -9.10 -17.53 -13.81
CA ALA A 108 -8.63 -16.15 -13.96
C ALA A 108 -7.34 -15.91 -13.18
N VAL A 109 -6.60 -14.88 -13.61
CA VAL A 109 -5.48 -14.29 -12.86
C VAL A 109 -5.90 -12.92 -12.39
N PHE A 110 -5.73 -12.65 -11.08
CA PHE A 110 -5.91 -11.34 -10.47
C PHE A 110 -4.55 -10.81 -10.01
N CYS A 111 -4.13 -9.66 -10.54
CA CYS A 111 -2.89 -9.01 -10.15
C CYS A 111 -3.23 -7.77 -9.30
N TYR A 112 -2.78 -7.77 -8.05
CA TYR A 112 -2.89 -6.63 -7.15
C TYR A 112 -1.60 -5.83 -7.28
N GLU A 113 -1.62 -4.86 -8.20
CA GLU A 113 -0.44 -4.14 -8.62
C GLU A 113 -0.16 -2.97 -7.68
N THR A 114 0.90 -3.16 -6.90
CA THR A 114 1.58 -2.14 -6.13
C THR A 114 2.87 -1.74 -6.86
N SER A 115 3.72 -0.94 -6.25
CA SER A 115 5.05 -0.66 -6.79
C SER A 115 6.02 -1.84 -6.61
N PRO A 116 6.77 -2.21 -7.64
CA PRO A 116 6.84 -1.69 -9.00
C PRO A 116 5.95 -2.46 -9.98
N VAL A 117 5.61 -1.86 -11.11
CA VAL A 117 4.85 -2.51 -12.19
C VAL A 117 5.45 -3.85 -12.67
N LEU A 118 6.75 -4.05 -12.50
CA LEU A 118 7.46 -5.28 -12.85
C LEU A 118 6.91 -6.52 -12.14
N MET A 119 6.29 -6.35 -10.97
CA MET A 119 5.63 -7.44 -10.24
C MET A 119 4.52 -8.13 -11.03
N MET A 120 3.96 -7.47 -12.06
CA MET A 120 2.96 -8.06 -12.95
C MET A 120 3.51 -9.19 -13.83
N LEU A 121 4.84 -9.30 -13.99
CA LEU A 121 5.46 -10.24 -14.93
C LEU A 121 4.98 -11.69 -14.78
N PRO A 122 4.98 -12.31 -13.60
CA PRO A 122 4.48 -13.69 -13.45
C PRO A 122 2.98 -13.80 -13.77
N ALA A 123 2.16 -12.79 -13.47
CA ALA A 123 0.75 -12.77 -13.81
C ALA A 123 0.53 -12.75 -15.33
N VAL A 124 1.24 -11.85 -16.02
CA VAL A 124 1.18 -11.73 -17.49
C VAL A 124 1.65 -13.01 -18.18
N VAL A 125 2.76 -13.60 -17.71
CA VAL A 125 3.31 -14.85 -18.28
C VAL A 125 2.34 -15.99 -18.06
N TYR A 126 1.81 -16.17 -16.84
CA TYR A 126 0.84 -17.24 -16.55
C TYR A 126 -0.42 -17.08 -17.39
N ALA A 127 -1.04 -15.90 -17.39
CA ALA A 127 -2.27 -15.63 -18.15
C ALA A 127 -2.09 -15.93 -19.64
N LYS A 128 -0.97 -15.51 -20.23
CA LYS A 128 -0.66 -15.75 -21.65
C LYS A 128 -0.45 -17.24 -21.96
N LEU A 129 0.32 -17.95 -21.13
CA LEU A 129 0.62 -19.38 -21.35
C LEU A 129 -0.63 -20.25 -21.24
N HIS A 130 -1.51 -19.94 -20.30
CA HIS A 130 -2.70 -20.73 -20.02
C HIS A 130 -3.97 -20.19 -20.69
N ARG A 131 -3.88 -19.05 -21.41
CA ARG A 131 -4.99 -18.39 -22.10
C ARG A 131 -6.17 -18.07 -21.17
N VAL A 132 -5.88 -17.59 -19.97
CA VAL A 132 -6.86 -17.16 -18.97
C VAL A 132 -6.88 -15.65 -18.84
N PRO A 133 -8.03 -15.03 -18.53
CA PRO A 133 -8.13 -13.57 -18.41
C PRO A 133 -7.27 -13.05 -17.26
N LEU A 134 -6.61 -11.91 -17.51
CA LEU A 134 -5.85 -11.16 -16.50
C LEU A 134 -6.61 -9.90 -16.12
N THR A 135 -6.98 -9.80 -14.86
CA THR A 135 -7.50 -8.57 -14.24
C THR A 135 -6.39 -7.97 -13.37
N THR A 136 -6.06 -6.71 -13.60
CA THR A 136 -5.08 -5.98 -12.77
C THR A 136 -5.76 -4.86 -12.02
N TYR A 137 -5.65 -4.87 -10.70
CA TYR A 137 -6.04 -3.76 -9.85
C TYR A 137 -4.82 -2.85 -9.66
N VAL A 138 -4.89 -1.68 -10.28
CA VAL A 138 -3.79 -0.72 -10.33
C VAL A 138 -3.91 0.22 -9.14
N LEU A 139 -2.92 0.16 -8.26
CA LEU A 139 -2.85 1.00 -7.06
C LEU A 139 -1.86 2.15 -7.26
N ASP A 140 -0.76 1.86 -7.92
CA ASP A 140 0.32 2.80 -8.19
C ASP A 140 0.54 2.95 -9.70
N LEU A 141 0.25 4.13 -10.25
CA LEU A 141 0.48 4.34 -11.68
C LEU A 141 1.97 4.48 -12.00
N TRP A 142 2.48 3.53 -12.78
CA TRP A 142 3.84 3.53 -13.28
C TRP A 142 3.89 4.05 -14.73
N PRO A 143 4.92 4.83 -15.11
CA PRO A 143 6.13 5.16 -14.35
C PRO A 143 6.01 6.41 -13.46
N GLU A 144 4.85 7.05 -13.36
CA GLU A 144 4.68 8.30 -12.60
C GLU A 144 5.12 8.15 -11.14
N ASN A 145 4.74 7.03 -10.51
CA ASN A 145 5.15 6.74 -9.13
C ASN A 145 6.68 6.59 -8.98
N LEU A 146 7.38 6.07 -10.00
CA LEU A 146 8.84 6.05 -10.00
C LEU A 146 9.42 7.47 -9.96
N TYR A 147 8.84 8.40 -10.70
CA TYR A 147 9.36 9.75 -10.82
C TYR A 147 9.14 10.59 -9.57
N SER A 148 8.12 10.28 -8.76
CA SER A 148 7.87 10.93 -7.48
C SER A 148 8.91 10.53 -6.41
N VAL A 149 9.44 9.30 -6.50
CA VAL A 149 10.43 8.76 -5.55
C VAL A 149 11.87 9.01 -6.01
N MET A 150 12.10 8.94 -7.34
CA MET A 150 13.43 9.09 -7.93
C MET A 150 13.39 10.12 -9.08
N PRO A 151 14.08 11.26 -8.98
CA PRO A 151 14.07 12.28 -10.02
C PRO A 151 14.86 11.81 -11.26
N VAL A 152 14.19 11.06 -12.13
CA VAL A 152 14.74 10.61 -13.42
C VAL A 152 14.74 11.76 -14.42
N ARG A 153 15.88 12.43 -14.60
CA ARG A 153 16.00 13.58 -15.53
C ARG A 153 16.23 13.18 -16.99
N ASN A 154 16.77 12.01 -17.24
CA ASN A 154 17.10 11.53 -18.58
C ASN A 154 15.82 11.15 -19.35
N LYS A 155 15.54 11.86 -20.46
CA LYS A 155 14.35 11.65 -21.30
C LYS A 155 14.29 10.25 -21.92
N ALA A 156 15.43 9.67 -22.32
CA ALA A 156 15.47 8.33 -22.90
C ALA A 156 15.10 7.28 -21.85
N LEU A 157 15.63 7.40 -20.62
CA LEU A 157 15.29 6.49 -19.52
C LEU A 157 13.80 6.60 -19.15
N ARG A 158 13.23 7.81 -19.14
CA ARG A 158 11.79 8.02 -18.94
C ARG A 158 10.96 7.33 -20.03
N ALA A 159 11.36 7.44 -21.28
CA ALA A 159 10.68 6.79 -22.41
C ALA A 159 10.72 5.25 -22.28
N VAL A 160 11.85 4.69 -21.88
CA VAL A 160 11.98 3.25 -21.62
C VAL A 160 11.08 2.82 -20.46
N ALA A 161 11.10 3.52 -19.33
CA ALA A 161 10.25 3.22 -18.19
C ALA A 161 8.76 3.28 -18.56
N ALA A 162 8.34 4.31 -19.31
CA ALA A 162 6.97 4.42 -19.83
C ALA A 162 6.62 3.26 -20.77
N GLY A 163 7.52 2.93 -21.71
CA GLY A 163 7.31 1.81 -22.64
C GLY A 163 7.11 0.48 -21.92
N VAL A 164 7.93 0.19 -20.90
CA VAL A 164 7.81 -1.02 -20.07
C VAL A 164 6.49 -1.03 -19.29
N SER A 165 6.16 0.07 -18.61
CA SER A 165 4.92 0.17 -17.81
C SER A 165 3.67 0.03 -18.69
N HIS A 166 3.62 0.74 -19.81
CA HIS A 166 2.52 0.65 -20.76
C HIS A 166 2.40 -0.74 -21.38
N TRP A 167 3.52 -1.43 -21.58
CA TRP A 167 3.50 -2.81 -22.07
C TRP A 167 2.79 -3.74 -21.08
N PHE A 168 3.02 -3.60 -19.79
CA PHE A 168 2.35 -4.40 -18.76
C PHE A 168 0.84 -4.11 -18.71
N TYR A 169 0.43 -2.85 -18.63
CA TYR A 169 -0.99 -2.49 -18.57
C TYR A 169 -1.77 -2.97 -19.80
N ARG A 170 -1.17 -2.87 -21.00
CA ARG A 170 -1.78 -3.37 -22.24
C ARG A 170 -1.92 -4.90 -22.32
N ARG A 171 -1.34 -5.64 -21.41
CA ARG A 171 -1.47 -7.11 -21.30
C ARG A 171 -2.63 -7.54 -20.42
N SER A 172 -3.18 -6.65 -19.64
CA SER A 172 -4.39 -6.91 -18.87
C SER A 172 -5.63 -6.84 -19.77
N GLU A 173 -6.50 -7.82 -19.63
CA GLU A 173 -7.82 -7.79 -20.27
C GLU A 173 -8.73 -6.80 -19.55
N ARG A 174 -8.60 -6.74 -18.22
CA ARG A 174 -9.33 -5.82 -17.36
C ARG A 174 -8.37 -5.04 -16.47
N LEU A 175 -8.60 -3.74 -16.37
CA LEU A 175 -7.92 -2.84 -15.45
C LEU A 175 -8.93 -2.29 -14.45
N VAL A 176 -8.61 -2.37 -13.18
CA VAL A 176 -9.40 -1.79 -12.11
C VAL A 176 -8.61 -0.61 -11.55
N ALA A 177 -9.22 0.58 -11.58
CA ALA A 177 -8.63 1.82 -11.09
C ALA A 177 -9.24 2.20 -9.74
N MET A 178 -8.45 2.81 -8.84
CA MET A 178 -8.96 3.30 -7.56
C MET A 178 -9.76 4.60 -7.67
N SER A 179 -9.60 5.33 -8.76
CA SER A 179 -10.26 6.64 -8.94
C SER A 179 -10.56 6.92 -10.40
N PRO A 180 -11.51 7.83 -10.70
CA PRO A 180 -11.78 8.28 -12.07
C PRO A 180 -10.54 8.87 -12.76
N ALA A 181 -9.73 9.66 -12.05
CA ALA A 181 -8.51 10.25 -12.62
C ALA A 181 -7.48 9.18 -13.02
N LEU A 182 -7.35 8.10 -12.24
CA LEU A 182 -6.51 6.97 -12.60
C LEU A 182 -7.08 6.21 -13.81
N ASP A 183 -8.41 6.04 -13.90
CA ASP A 183 -9.06 5.40 -15.06
C ASP A 183 -8.82 6.17 -16.34
N GLU A 184 -8.92 7.50 -16.33
CA GLU A 184 -8.61 8.35 -17.49
C GLU A 184 -7.17 8.15 -17.98
N ARG A 185 -6.20 8.06 -17.06
CA ARG A 185 -4.80 7.78 -17.40
C ARG A 185 -4.64 6.39 -18.01
N LEU A 186 -5.26 5.38 -17.41
CA LEU A 186 -5.24 4.00 -17.93
C LEU A 186 -5.96 3.87 -19.28
N ALA A 187 -7.00 4.66 -19.53
CA ALA A 187 -7.68 4.74 -20.82
C ALA A 187 -6.73 5.15 -21.95
N ALA A 188 -5.90 6.15 -21.69
CA ALA A 188 -4.89 6.61 -22.67
C ALA A 188 -3.79 5.56 -22.88
N ILE A 189 -3.39 4.83 -21.82
CA ILE A 189 -2.31 3.84 -21.89
C ILE A 189 -2.78 2.53 -22.54
N ALA A 190 -3.94 2.01 -22.14
CA ALA A 190 -4.46 0.70 -22.54
C ALA A 190 -5.93 0.80 -23.07
N PRO A 191 -6.16 1.43 -24.22
CA PRO A 191 -7.51 1.75 -24.71
C PRO A 191 -8.35 0.51 -25.05
N ARG A 192 -7.73 -0.67 -25.20
CA ARG A 192 -8.44 -1.93 -25.51
C ARG A 192 -8.85 -2.71 -24.26
N ALA A 193 -8.29 -2.39 -23.10
CA ALA A 193 -8.65 -3.06 -21.85
C ALA A 193 -10.06 -2.63 -21.41
N GLN A 194 -10.83 -3.56 -20.87
CA GLN A 194 -12.03 -3.23 -20.10
C GLN A 194 -11.59 -2.51 -18.82
N ARG A 195 -12.26 -1.43 -18.44
CA ARG A 195 -11.90 -0.66 -17.25
C ARG A 195 -13.09 -0.51 -16.32
N THR A 196 -12.78 -0.48 -15.03
CA THR A 196 -13.78 -0.26 -13.97
C THR A 196 -13.12 0.53 -12.84
N VAL A 197 -13.82 1.49 -12.28
CA VAL A 197 -13.38 2.21 -11.10
C VAL A 197 -13.94 1.48 -9.86
N VAL A 198 -13.05 1.03 -9.00
CA VAL A 198 -13.37 0.43 -7.70
C VAL A 198 -12.44 1.08 -6.68
N PRO A 199 -12.91 2.06 -5.91
CA PRO A 199 -12.12 2.64 -4.83
C PRO A 199 -11.74 1.59 -3.80
N GLN A 200 -10.63 1.80 -3.08
CA GLN A 200 -10.36 0.98 -1.92
C GLN A 200 -11.43 1.23 -0.86
N TYR A 201 -11.88 0.14 -0.25
CA TYR A 201 -12.84 0.20 0.85
C TYR A 201 -12.16 0.64 2.16
N CYS A 202 -12.97 1.13 3.07
CA CYS A 202 -12.62 1.28 4.47
C CYS A 202 -12.93 -0.04 5.19
N GLU A 203 -12.06 -0.47 6.08
CA GLU A 203 -12.28 -1.66 6.89
C GLU A 203 -13.45 -1.42 7.87
N ASP A 204 -14.23 -2.48 8.14
CA ASP A 204 -15.37 -2.44 9.09
C ASP A 204 -14.97 -1.95 10.48
N LEU A 205 -13.70 -2.07 10.83
CA LEU A 205 -13.12 -1.53 12.05
C LEU A 205 -13.38 -0.03 12.22
N TYR A 206 -13.40 0.74 11.12
CA TYR A 206 -13.62 2.18 11.12
C TYR A 206 -15.10 2.59 10.94
N ALA A 207 -15.99 1.61 10.80
CA ALA A 207 -17.42 1.87 10.67
C ALA A 207 -18.13 2.05 12.04
N GLN A 208 -17.41 1.86 13.13
CA GLN A 208 -17.94 1.93 14.50
C GLN A 208 -17.30 3.07 15.27
N ASP A 209 -18.11 3.81 16.00
CA ASP A 209 -17.61 4.75 17.00
C ASP A 209 -17.06 3.96 18.19
N VAL A 210 -15.79 4.11 18.47
CA VAL A 210 -15.11 3.45 19.58
C VAL A 210 -14.75 4.51 20.61
N HIS A 211 -15.44 4.46 21.77
CA HIS A 211 -15.21 5.40 22.86
C HIS A 211 -14.18 4.87 23.84
N ASP A 212 -13.12 5.64 24.08
CA ASP A 212 -12.14 5.44 25.15
C ASP A 212 -12.18 6.64 26.08
N ALA A 213 -12.83 6.48 27.23
CA ALA A 213 -13.02 7.56 28.20
C ALA A 213 -11.72 8.14 28.73
N ALA A 214 -10.64 7.34 28.83
CA ALA A 214 -9.34 7.83 29.27
C ALA A 214 -8.68 8.70 28.19
N LEU A 215 -8.76 8.27 26.92
CA LEU A 215 -8.27 8.99 25.77
C LEU A 215 -9.05 10.32 25.61
N GLU A 216 -10.37 10.27 25.62
CA GLU A 216 -11.25 11.42 25.49
C GLU A 216 -11.01 12.45 26.61
N SER A 217 -10.87 11.99 27.86
CA SER A 217 -10.58 12.86 29.01
C SER A 217 -9.22 13.55 28.88
N ARG A 218 -8.21 12.88 28.31
CA ARG A 218 -6.86 13.42 28.15
C ARG A 218 -6.82 14.58 27.13
N PHE A 219 -7.68 14.54 26.14
CA PHE A 219 -7.74 15.54 25.07
C PHE A 219 -8.95 16.50 25.21
N ALA A 220 -9.72 16.40 26.28
CA ALA A 220 -10.90 17.24 26.51
C ALA A 220 -10.54 18.74 26.58
N GLY A 221 -11.49 19.57 26.15
CA GLY A 221 -11.41 21.03 26.30
C GLY A 221 -10.64 21.77 25.19
N ARG A 222 -10.18 21.04 24.16
CA ARG A 222 -9.59 21.61 22.95
C ARG A 222 -10.22 21.01 21.70
N PHE A 223 -10.12 21.71 20.58
CA PHE A 223 -10.50 21.21 19.26
C PHE A 223 -9.37 20.34 18.73
N ASN A 224 -9.57 19.04 18.68
CA ASN A 224 -8.55 18.06 18.35
C ASN A 224 -8.54 17.73 16.88
N VAL A 225 -7.45 18.06 16.21
CA VAL A 225 -7.17 17.66 14.83
C VAL A 225 -6.23 16.45 14.84
N VAL A 226 -6.71 15.31 14.43
CA VAL A 226 -5.97 14.03 14.49
C VAL A 226 -5.42 13.65 13.13
N PHE A 227 -4.14 13.33 13.09
CA PHE A 227 -3.50 12.58 12.03
C PHE A 227 -3.18 11.17 12.52
N ALA A 228 -3.60 10.14 11.80
CA ALA A 228 -3.23 8.77 12.08
C ALA A 228 -2.63 8.11 10.84
N GLY A 229 -1.32 7.80 10.87
CA GLY A 229 -0.66 7.21 9.71
C GLY A 229 0.87 7.22 9.75
N ASN A 230 1.48 6.89 8.61
CA ASN A 230 2.92 6.92 8.42
C ASN A 230 3.42 8.36 8.28
N ILE A 231 4.29 8.82 9.18
CA ILE A 231 4.91 10.16 9.12
C ILE A 231 5.96 10.17 8.01
N SER A 232 5.53 10.54 6.81
CA SER A 232 6.35 10.53 5.60
C SER A 232 6.28 11.87 4.85
N PRO A 233 7.25 12.16 3.96
CA PRO A 233 7.21 13.40 3.17
C PRO A 233 5.94 13.58 2.35
N ALA A 234 5.31 12.47 1.92
CA ALA A 234 4.09 12.52 1.10
C ALA A 234 2.87 13.08 1.86
N GLN A 235 2.84 12.96 3.19
CA GLN A 235 1.69 13.34 4.03
C GLN A 235 1.60 14.83 4.36
N ASN A 236 2.57 15.62 3.92
CA ASN A 236 2.57 17.08 4.05
C ASN A 236 2.27 17.59 5.49
N LEU A 237 2.78 16.90 6.52
CA LEU A 237 2.59 17.29 7.93
C LEU A 237 3.18 18.67 8.30
N PRO A 238 4.23 19.20 7.63
CA PRO A 238 4.67 20.59 7.83
C PRO A 238 3.56 21.63 7.68
N LEU A 239 2.48 21.33 6.96
CA LEU A 239 1.31 22.20 6.89
C LEU A 239 0.68 22.44 8.27
N LEU A 240 0.67 21.45 9.16
CA LEU A 240 0.16 21.59 10.53
C LEU A 240 1.05 22.55 11.36
N VAL A 241 2.36 22.55 11.10
CA VAL A 241 3.29 23.50 11.77
C VAL A 241 2.98 24.93 11.35
N GLU A 242 2.72 25.15 10.07
CA GLU A 242 2.30 26.46 9.57
C GLU A 242 0.94 26.88 10.15
N CYS A 243 -0.02 25.96 10.29
CA CYS A 243 -1.29 26.22 10.97
C CYS A 243 -1.05 26.62 12.43
N ALA A 244 -0.20 25.90 13.17
CA ALA A 244 0.12 26.21 14.55
C ALA A 244 0.79 27.58 14.70
N ARG A 245 1.67 28.00 13.78
CA ARG A 245 2.24 29.35 13.75
C ARG A 245 1.17 30.44 13.65
N ARG A 246 0.17 30.21 12.78
CA ARG A 246 -0.96 31.14 12.61
C ARG A 246 -1.86 31.17 13.83
N LEU A 247 -2.14 30.01 14.43
CA LEU A 247 -2.90 29.94 15.69
C LEU A 247 -2.19 30.66 16.82
N LYS A 248 -0.87 30.48 16.94
CA LYS A 248 -0.03 31.20 17.91
C LYS A 248 -0.10 32.73 17.72
N ALA A 249 0.05 33.20 16.48
CA ALA A 249 -0.03 34.63 16.15
C ALA A 249 -1.41 35.23 16.42
N ALA A 250 -2.47 34.40 16.39
CA ALA A 250 -3.85 34.80 16.71
C ALA A 250 -4.23 34.54 18.18
N ASP A 251 -3.28 34.15 19.03
CA ASP A 251 -3.48 33.71 20.42
C ASP A 251 -4.57 32.63 20.62
N ARG A 252 -4.70 31.72 19.64
CA ARG A 252 -5.67 30.64 19.65
C ARG A 252 -5.02 29.38 20.23
N ARG A 253 -5.35 29.02 21.46
CA ARG A 253 -4.83 27.86 22.18
C ARG A 253 -5.85 26.71 22.33
N ASP A 254 -7.00 26.90 21.78
CA ASP A 254 -8.12 25.98 21.79
C ASP A 254 -8.00 24.88 20.76
N VAL A 255 -7.06 24.91 19.80
CA VAL A 255 -6.80 23.88 18.81
C VAL A 255 -5.59 23.05 19.20
N HIS A 256 -5.66 21.74 18.98
CA HIS A 256 -4.60 20.78 19.28
C HIS A 256 -4.41 19.77 18.14
N PHE A 257 -3.17 19.47 17.82
CA PHE A 257 -2.79 18.49 16.79
C PHE A 257 -2.29 17.21 17.47
N VAL A 258 -2.99 16.10 17.26
CA VAL A 258 -2.64 14.79 17.79
C VAL A 258 -2.08 13.93 16.65
N ILE A 259 -0.81 13.53 16.74
CA ILE A 259 -0.09 12.79 15.72
C ILE A 259 0.05 11.35 16.18
N VAL A 260 -0.71 10.45 15.56
CA VAL A 260 -0.70 9.01 15.83
C VAL A 260 0.04 8.30 14.70
N GLY A 261 1.12 7.63 15.05
CA GLY A 261 1.95 6.92 14.09
C GLY A 261 3.43 7.22 14.25
N ASP A 262 4.21 6.69 13.31
CA ASP A 262 5.64 6.88 13.25
C ASP A 262 6.09 6.90 11.78
N GLY A 263 7.35 7.26 11.51
CA GLY A 263 7.86 7.25 10.14
C GLY A 263 9.14 8.04 9.97
N MET A 264 9.69 7.96 8.76
CA MET A 264 11.01 8.51 8.44
C MET A 264 11.13 10.04 8.58
N SER A 265 10.03 10.76 8.61
CA SER A 265 10.00 12.23 8.73
C SER A 265 9.68 12.72 10.14
N ARG A 266 9.58 11.82 11.13
CA ARG A 266 9.20 12.19 12.50
C ARG A 266 10.19 13.17 13.12
N ASP A 267 11.47 12.84 13.13
CA ASP A 267 12.52 13.67 13.74
C ASP A 267 12.59 15.06 13.10
N ALA A 268 12.42 15.13 11.77
CA ALA A 268 12.42 16.38 11.04
C ALA A 268 11.19 17.25 11.41
N LEU A 269 10.02 16.63 11.57
CA LEU A 269 8.79 17.30 11.97
C LEU A 269 8.90 17.84 13.40
N GLU A 270 9.41 17.05 14.35
CA GLU A 270 9.64 17.47 15.73
C GLU A 270 10.63 18.65 15.81
N GLN A 271 11.70 18.62 15.00
CA GLN A 271 12.65 19.74 14.89
C GLN A 271 12.00 21.02 14.34
N GLU A 272 11.14 20.90 13.33
CA GLU A 272 10.42 22.03 12.74
C GLU A 272 9.42 22.65 13.74
N ILE A 273 8.71 21.83 14.51
CA ILE A 273 7.81 22.25 15.59
C ILE A 273 8.57 23.03 16.67
N ALA A 274 9.72 22.49 17.10
CA ALA A 274 10.57 23.14 18.08
C ALA A 274 11.14 24.48 17.57
N ALA A 275 11.63 24.52 16.33
CA ALA A 275 12.14 25.74 15.71
C ALA A 275 11.06 26.82 15.51
N ALA A 276 9.80 26.42 15.35
CA ALA A 276 8.66 27.31 15.26
C ALA A 276 8.13 27.78 16.63
N ASP A 277 8.62 27.16 17.71
CA ASP A 277 8.15 27.41 19.09
C ASP A 277 6.62 27.23 19.22
N VAL A 278 6.13 26.09 18.71
CA VAL A 278 4.71 25.70 18.71
C VAL A 278 4.45 24.31 19.30
N ALA A 279 5.36 23.81 20.13
CA ALA A 279 5.28 22.47 20.70
C ALA A 279 4.00 22.25 21.54
N ASP A 280 3.48 23.29 22.20
CA ASP A 280 2.27 23.23 23.02
C ASP A 280 1.00 22.87 22.23
N TRP A 281 1.02 23.00 20.90
CA TRP A 281 -0.09 22.62 20.01
C TRP A 281 -0.04 21.16 19.58
N PHE A 282 1.03 20.42 19.88
CA PHE A 282 1.22 19.06 19.38
C PHE A 282 1.34 18.02 20.48
N THR A 283 0.78 16.84 20.21
CA THR A 283 1.08 15.62 20.97
C THR A 283 1.39 14.50 19.98
N PHE A 284 2.51 13.83 20.19
CA PHE A 284 2.90 12.63 19.45
C PHE A 284 2.56 11.38 20.28
N GLU A 285 1.63 10.59 19.79
CA GLU A 285 1.20 9.35 20.46
C GLU A 285 2.09 8.14 20.12
N GLY A 286 2.88 8.25 19.03
CA GLY A 286 3.68 7.14 18.54
C GLY A 286 2.84 6.11 17.77
N GLN A 287 3.42 4.93 17.56
CA GLN A 287 2.78 3.86 16.80
C GLN A 287 1.81 3.08 17.70
N HIS A 288 0.56 2.97 17.26
CA HIS A 288 -0.49 2.19 17.88
C HIS A 288 -0.91 1.01 17.01
N PRO A 289 -1.43 -0.09 17.60
CA PRO A 289 -2.13 -1.12 16.85
C PRO A 289 -3.29 -0.54 16.04
N VAL A 290 -3.58 -1.12 14.88
CA VAL A 290 -4.68 -0.64 14.03
C VAL A 290 -6.04 -0.67 14.74
N THR A 291 -6.21 -1.56 15.71
CA THR A 291 -7.41 -1.71 16.55
C THR A 291 -7.68 -0.51 17.46
N ASP A 292 -6.66 0.29 17.78
CA ASP A 292 -6.79 1.44 18.67
C ASP A 292 -7.14 2.72 17.89
N ILE A 293 -6.87 2.73 16.58
CA ILE A 293 -7.06 3.92 15.73
C ILE A 293 -8.51 4.43 15.71
N PRO A 294 -9.56 3.57 15.70
CA PRO A 294 -10.95 4.07 15.77
C PRO A 294 -11.24 4.95 16.98
N ALA A 295 -10.64 4.67 18.15
CA ALA A 295 -10.82 5.53 19.33
C ALA A 295 -10.24 6.93 19.12
N TYR A 296 -9.08 7.04 18.44
CA TYR A 296 -8.52 8.34 18.05
C TYR A 296 -9.38 9.07 17.02
N HIS A 297 -10.02 8.33 16.09
CA HIS A 297 -10.95 8.93 15.13
C HIS A 297 -12.22 9.43 15.82
N THR A 298 -12.76 8.66 16.78
CA THR A 298 -13.97 9.03 17.51
C THR A 298 -13.76 10.27 18.39
N MET A 299 -12.59 10.40 19.03
CA MET A 299 -12.29 11.56 19.87
C MET A 299 -11.90 12.80 19.08
N ALA A 300 -11.64 12.70 17.78
CA ALA A 300 -11.22 13.81 16.94
C ALA A 300 -12.40 14.72 16.57
N ASP A 301 -12.21 16.04 16.68
CA ASP A 301 -13.12 17.02 16.11
C ASP A 301 -12.91 17.16 14.59
N ALA A 302 -11.70 16.87 14.11
CA ALA A 302 -11.36 16.82 12.69
C ALA A 302 -10.24 15.81 12.44
N LEU A 303 -10.27 15.15 11.27
CA LEU A 303 -9.19 14.31 10.78
C LEU A 303 -8.35 15.07 9.75
N PHE A 304 -7.03 14.97 9.86
CA PHE A 304 -6.11 15.55 8.89
C PHE A 304 -5.63 14.48 7.90
N ALA A 305 -5.83 14.76 6.64
CA ALA A 305 -5.26 13.99 5.53
C ALA A 305 -4.84 14.95 4.42
N ALA A 306 -3.55 15.00 4.13
CA ALA A 306 -3.02 15.82 3.06
C ALA A 306 -1.95 15.05 2.28
N LEU A 307 -1.78 15.43 1.01
CA LEU A 307 -0.73 14.93 0.14
C LEU A 307 0.01 16.11 -0.47
N ASN A 308 1.29 15.96 -0.71
CA ASN A 308 2.04 16.91 -1.53
C ASN A 308 1.53 16.87 -2.97
N ALA A 309 1.37 18.05 -3.58
CA ALA A 309 0.96 18.21 -4.97
C ALA A 309 2.06 17.82 -5.96
#